data_2b6527b87c0b4232fd4913a5c70a9cc7
#
_entry.id   2b6527b87c0b4232fd4913a5c70a9cc7
#
_cell.length_a   1.000
_cell.length_b   1.000
_cell.length_c   1.000
_cell.angle_alpha   90.00
_cell.angle_beta   90.00
_cell.angle_gamma   90.00
#
_symmetry.space_group_name_H-M   'P 1'
#
loop_
_entity.id
_entity.type
_entity.pdbx_description
1 polymer ?
#
loop_
_entity_poly.entity_id
_entity_poly.type
_entity_poly.pdbx_seq_one_letter_code
_entity_poly.pdbx_strand_id
1 'polypeptide(L)'
;MTAAVACVLLLGAPLTLVTGCQPSSGSGKSTGTGTHAHASTRTTPRDKPPAVPVGQPNSPTTRTPGGSSAYRITIRNERGAIEPSASYTAQVPVLAGPDAAVVRRVNAAIAEYVSQEKTRTAHETLTLTAGDPHVGARVLALSFGGDRYPPGAAHPSELASGLVFDLRTGDRVTIEDVFTSTDAGLRRLEPVVRAELERRFPDGPTGGVTDPLPANYQQFVVNPKGLVVIVTELPHVLGPQSVLVPWSSLDGLVRPELAEILRS
;
A
#
# COMPACT_ATOMS: atom_id res chain seq x y z
N MET A 1 -26.35 -28.56 -37.19
CA MET A 1 -24.89 -28.84 -37.07
C MET A 1 -24.54 -28.81 -35.60
N THR A 2 -24.34 -29.99 -35.09
CA THR A 2 -24.26 -30.35 -33.67
C THR A 2 -22.76 -30.25 -33.22
N ALA A 3 -22.44 -29.51 -32.21
CA ALA A 3 -21.10 -29.49 -31.64
C ALA A 3 -21.12 -30.13 -30.24
N ALA A 4 -20.24 -31.09 -30.06
CA ALA A 4 -20.15 -31.99 -28.92
C ALA A 4 -19.45 -31.32 -27.73
N VAL A 5 -20.02 -31.60 -26.55
CA VAL A 5 -19.44 -31.30 -25.23
C VAL A 5 -18.49 -32.44 -24.87
N ALA A 6 -17.23 -32.13 -24.62
CA ALA A 6 -16.26 -33.08 -24.04
C ALA A 6 -16.14 -32.86 -22.54
N CYS A 7 -16.56 -33.86 -21.78
CA CYS A 7 -16.43 -33.95 -20.33
C CYS A 7 -15.07 -34.61 -20.01
N VAL A 8 -14.19 -33.94 -19.28
CA VAL A 8 -12.95 -34.51 -18.77
C VAL A 8 -13.12 -34.78 -17.28
N LEU A 9 -13.17 -36.05 -16.93
CA LEU A 9 -13.09 -36.60 -15.59
C LEU A 9 -11.62 -36.64 -15.13
N LEU A 10 -11.30 -36.01 -14.01
CA LEU A 10 -10.01 -36.15 -13.33
C LEU A 10 -10.21 -36.98 -12.06
N LEU A 11 -9.54 -38.12 -12.06
CA LEU A 11 -9.45 -39.10 -10.98
C LEU A 11 -8.64 -38.55 -9.80
N GLY A 12 -9.09 -38.94 -8.61
CA GLY A 12 -8.44 -38.67 -7.35
C GLY A 12 -7.16 -39.47 -7.12
N ALA A 13 -6.29 -38.96 -6.25
CA ALA A 13 -5.18 -39.65 -5.67
C ALA A 13 -5.21 -39.50 -4.13
N PRO A 14 -4.73 -40.52 -3.36
CA PRO A 14 -5.09 -40.71 -1.97
C PRO A 14 -4.19 -39.96 -0.94
N LEU A 15 -4.81 -39.63 0.17
CA LEU A 15 -4.16 -39.21 1.42
C LEU A 15 -3.23 -40.33 1.95
N THR A 16 -1.98 -39.97 2.28
CA THR A 16 -1.15 -40.77 3.19
C THR A 16 -1.05 -40.04 4.53
N LEU A 17 -1.65 -40.66 5.55
CA LEU A 17 -1.43 -40.35 6.95
C LEU A 17 -0.02 -40.80 7.34
N VAL A 18 0.76 -39.92 7.97
CA VAL A 18 1.95 -40.32 8.75
C VAL A 18 1.67 -40.02 10.21
N THR A 19 1.54 -41.15 10.95
CA THR A 19 1.47 -41.21 12.41
C THR A 19 2.88 -41.47 12.96
N GLY A 20 3.27 -40.82 14.04
CA GLY A 20 4.51 -41.18 14.77
C GLY A 20 4.88 -40.08 15.76
N CYS A 21 4.54 -40.26 16.95
CA CYS A 21 5.15 -40.78 18.22
C CYS A 21 5.94 -39.71 18.95
N GLN A 22 5.40 -39.25 19.97
CA GLN A 22 5.40 -39.35 21.44
C GLN A 22 6.74 -39.15 22.20
N PRO A 23 6.63 -38.75 23.49
CA PRO A 23 7.57 -37.84 24.17
C PRO A 23 8.52 -38.61 25.10
N SER A 24 9.61 -38.00 25.47
CA SER A 24 10.43 -38.48 26.60
C SER A 24 10.53 -37.40 27.68
N SER A 25 9.92 -37.73 28.79
CA SER A 25 10.07 -37.10 30.09
C SER A 25 11.49 -37.29 30.63
N GLY A 26 12.16 -36.20 31.01
CA GLY A 26 13.41 -36.21 31.73
C GLY A 26 13.28 -35.35 32.99
N SER A 27 13.04 -36.02 34.11
CA SER A 27 13.04 -35.44 35.46
C SER A 27 14.49 -35.30 35.92
N GLY A 28 14.95 -34.05 36.19
CA GLY A 28 16.24 -33.75 36.77
C GLY A 28 16.10 -32.76 37.91
N LYS A 29 16.06 -33.26 39.14
CA LYS A 29 16.14 -32.51 40.39
C LYS A 29 17.59 -32.11 40.62
N SER A 30 17.90 -30.82 40.78
CA SER A 30 19.16 -30.37 41.39
C SER A 30 18.90 -29.16 42.27
N THR A 31 19.07 -29.42 43.56
CA THR A 31 19.14 -28.43 44.63
C THR A 31 20.52 -27.75 44.59
N GLY A 32 20.54 -26.41 44.49
CA GLY A 32 21.75 -25.61 44.62
C GLY A 32 21.42 -24.24 45.17
N THR A 33 21.62 -24.14 46.50
CA THR A 33 21.57 -22.87 47.24
C THR A 33 22.80 -22.03 46.90
N GLY A 34 22.62 -20.90 46.27
CA GLY A 34 23.70 -19.92 45.97
C GLY A 34 23.18 -18.51 46.09
N THR A 35 23.44 -17.89 47.21
CA THR A 35 23.22 -16.48 47.50
C THR A 35 24.24 -15.65 46.73
N HIS A 36 23.83 -14.91 45.70
CA HIS A 36 24.66 -13.85 45.11
C HIS A 36 23.86 -12.56 45.00
N ALA A 37 24.48 -11.54 45.59
CA ALA A 37 24.02 -10.16 45.60
C ALA A 37 23.87 -9.61 44.17
N HIS A 38 22.69 -9.11 43.85
CA HIS A 38 22.47 -8.38 42.62
C HIS A 38 22.95 -6.94 42.75
N ALA A 39 24.04 -6.62 42.05
CA ALA A 39 24.37 -5.26 41.72
C ALA A 39 23.35 -4.78 40.63
N SER A 40 22.55 -3.81 41.03
CA SER A 40 21.54 -3.18 40.14
C SER A 40 22.27 -2.22 39.20
N THR A 41 22.60 -2.67 38.01
CA THR A 41 23.00 -1.77 36.92
C THR A 41 21.74 -1.13 36.34
N ARG A 42 21.58 0.14 36.65
CA ARG A 42 20.54 1.02 36.15
C ARG A 42 20.78 1.22 34.64
N THR A 43 20.08 0.48 33.81
CA THR A 43 20.03 0.68 32.34
C THR A 43 19.20 1.95 32.07
N THR A 44 19.84 3.00 31.61
CA THR A 44 19.19 4.19 31.08
C THR A 44 18.30 3.82 29.91
N PRO A 45 17.07 4.30 29.81
CA PRO A 45 16.23 4.10 28.64
C PRO A 45 16.89 4.77 27.44
N ARG A 46 17.10 3.98 26.40
CA ARG A 46 17.55 4.46 25.10
C ARG A 46 16.43 5.33 24.53
N ASP A 47 16.74 6.59 24.25
CA ASP A 47 15.82 7.54 23.67
C ASP A 47 15.17 6.99 22.41
N LYS A 48 13.85 6.87 22.46
CA LYS A 48 13.00 6.56 21.32
C LYS A 48 13.10 7.74 20.34
N PRO A 49 13.34 7.50 19.05
CA PRO A 49 13.30 8.58 18.07
C PRO A 49 11.94 9.30 18.14
N PRO A 50 11.89 10.62 17.97
CA PRO A 50 10.64 11.35 18.04
C PRO A 50 9.67 10.83 16.98
N ALA A 51 8.50 10.41 17.45
CA ALA A 51 7.38 10.09 16.58
C ALA A 51 7.06 11.35 15.76
N VAL A 52 7.02 11.19 14.44
CA VAL A 52 6.50 12.22 13.53
C VAL A 52 5.06 12.49 13.96
N PRO A 53 4.67 13.75 14.25
CA PRO A 53 3.33 14.04 14.73
C PRO A 53 2.31 13.65 13.67
N VAL A 54 1.49 12.66 13.99
CA VAL A 54 0.26 12.38 13.27
C VAL A 54 -0.63 13.61 13.47
N GLY A 55 -0.83 14.37 12.40
CA GLY A 55 -1.61 15.59 12.42
C GLY A 55 -3.02 15.34 12.94
N GLN A 56 -3.43 16.13 13.92
CA GLN A 56 -4.78 16.16 14.45
C GLN A 56 -5.80 16.44 13.33
N PRO A 57 -7.02 15.91 13.42
CA PRO A 57 -8.09 16.18 12.45
C PRO A 57 -8.57 17.63 12.64
N ASN A 58 -8.00 18.54 11.89
CA ASN A 58 -8.47 19.90 11.78
C ASN A 58 -9.28 20.06 10.50
N SER A 59 -10.33 20.85 10.59
CA SER A 59 -11.28 21.37 9.58
C SER A 59 -10.86 21.29 8.12
N PRO A 60 -11.79 21.23 7.16
CA PRO A 60 -11.50 21.08 5.74
C PRO A 60 -10.61 22.22 5.24
N THR A 61 -9.33 21.96 5.16
CA THR A 61 -8.38 22.92 4.58
C THR A 61 -8.41 22.73 3.08
N THR A 62 -9.08 23.65 2.39
CA THR A 62 -8.96 23.79 0.94
C THR A 62 -7.54 24.26 0.63
N ARG A 63 -6.63 23.34 0.36
CA ARG A 63 -5.30 23.68 -0.16
C ARG A 63 -5.40 23.73 -1.67
N THR A 64 -5.25 24.92 -2.24
CA THR A 64 -5.08 25.13 -3.68
C THR A 64 -3.62 24.79 -4.03
N PRO A 65 -3.36 23.73 -4.81
CA PRO A 65 -2.02 23.51 -5.34
C PRO A 65 -1.68 24.55 -6.41
N GLY A 66 -0.42 24.93 -6.48
CA GLY A 66 0.10 25.92 -7.43
C GLY A 66 0.21 25.40 -8.87
N GLY A 67 -0.92 25.27 -9.50
CA GLY A 67 -1.14 25.01 -10.90
C GLY A 67 -2.63 25.17 -11.13
N SER A 68 -3.05 25.95 -12.12
CA SER A 68 -4.47 26.27 -12.38
C SER A 68 -5.22 25.03 -12.91
N SER A 69 -5.36 23.99 -12.07
CA SER A 69 -6.26 22.89 -12.40
C SER A 69 -7.71 23.34 -12.19
N ALA A 70 -8.56 23.12 -13.19
CA ALA A 70 -9.99 23.33 -13.06
C ALA A 70 -10.67 22.28 -12.17
N TYR A 71 -9.95 21.24 -11.78
CA TYR A 71 -10.40 20.18 -10.88
C TYR A 71 -9.96 20.45 -9.44
N ARG A 72 -10.75 19.97 -8.48
CA ARG A 72 -10.46 20.06 -7.03
C ARG A 72 -10.90 18.79 -6.33
N ILE A 73 -10.17 18.46 -5.27
CA ILE A 73 -10.51 17.37 -4.35
C ILE A 73 -11.05 17.96 -3.05
N THR A 74 -12.13 17.37 -2.56
CA THR A 74 -12.62 17.52 -1.18
C THR A 74 -12.62 16.16 -0.49
N ILE A 75 -12.41 16.14 0.82
CA ILE A 75 -12.41 14.89 1.59
C ILE A 75 -13.77 14.76 2.30
N ARG A 76 -14.46 13.63 2.04
CA ARG A 76 -15.65 13.22 2.75
C ARG A 76 -15.28 12.19 3.80
N ASN A 77 -15.60 12.43 5.06
CA ASN A 77 -15.39 11.46 6.13
C ASN A 77 -16.58 10.52 6.21
N GLU A 78 -16.31 9.22 6.19
CA GLU A 78 -17.29 8.15 6.35
C GLU A 78 -16.94 7.31 7.57
N ARG A 79 -17.96 6.78 8.23
CA ARG A 79 -17.80 5.79 9.30
C ARG A 79 -19.04 4.89 9.34
N GLY A 80 -18.86 3.66 9.75
CA GLY A 80 -19.97 2.73 9.85
C GLY A 80 -19.54 1.36 10.37
N ALA A 81 -20.50 0.45 10.42
CA ALA A 81 -20.27 -0.94 10.68
C ALA A 81 -20.05 -1.70 9.38
N ILE A 82 -19.20 -2.71 9.44
CA ILE A 82 -19.07 -3.77 8.43
C ILE A 82 -19.61 -5.03 9.09
N GLU A 83 -20.68 -5.58 8.55
CA GLU A 83 -21.32 -6.80 9.10
C GLU A 83 -20.32 -7.97 9.19
N PRO A 84 -20.40 -8.82 10.25
CA PRO A 84 -21.26 -8.72 11.43
C PRO A 84 -20.61 -8.05 12.65
N SER A 85 -19.31 -7.77 12.66
CA SER A 85 -18.59 -7.36 13.88
C SER A 85 -17.47 -6.36 13.67
N ALA A 86 -17.31 -5.84 12.46
CA ALA A 86 -16.25 -4.90 12.13
C ALA A 86 -16.78 -3.48 11.94
N SER A 87 -15.91 -2.50 12.07
CA SER A 87 -16.22 -1.09 11.86
C SER A 87 -15.21 -0.43 10.93
N TYR A 88 -15.58 0.70 10.34
CA TYR A 88 -14.66 1.46 9.53
C TYR A 88 -14.76 2.96 9.77
N THR A 89 -13.63 3.62 9.59
CA THR A 89 -13.52 5.06 9.34
C THR A 89 -12.76 5.26 8.05
N ALA A 90 -13.25 6.10 7.15
CA ALA A 90 -12.63 6.34 5.86
C ALA A 90 -12.67 7.81 5.47
N GLN A 91 -11.56 8.32 5.00
CA GLN A 91 -11.47 9.58 4.29
C GLN A 91 -11.57 9.30 2.78
N VAL A 92 -12.66 9.75 2.18
CA VAL A 92 -12.98 9.49 0.78
C VAL A 92 -12.77 10.77 -0.02
N PRO A 93 -11.75 10.82 -0.90
CA PRO A 93 -11.57 11.93 -1.83
C PRO A 93 -12.75 11.99 -2.81
N VAL A 94 -13.23 13.20 -3.08
CA VAL A 94 -14.29 13.48 -4.04
C VAL A 94 -13.81 14.52 -5.02
N LEU A 95 -13.72 14.16 -6.30
CA LEU A 95 -13.36 15.05 -7.39
C LEU A 95 -14.55 15.91 -7.79
N ALA A 96 -14.29 17.21 -8.00
CA ALA A 96 -15.19 18.14 -8.67
C ALA A 96 -14.43 18.86 -9.79
N GLY A 97 -15.10 19.20 -10.88
CA GLY A 97 -14.46 19.84 -12.02
C GLY A 97 -15.41 20.03 -13.20
N PRO A 98 -14.90 20.58 -14.32
CA PRO A 98 -15.74 21.01 -15.45
C PRO A 98 -16.31 19.85 -16.28
N ASP A 99 -15.59 18.73 -16.38
CA ASP A 99 -16.05 17.58 -17.16
C ASP A 99 -16.81 16.59 -16.27
N ALA A 100 -18.12 16.56 -16.41
CA ALA A 100 -18.98 15.66 -15.61
C ALA A 100 -18.75 14.18 -15.89
N ALA A 101 -18.26 13.80 -17.06
CA ALA A 101 -17.98 12.39 -17.38
C ALA A 101 -16.71 11.91 -16.68
N VAL A 102 -15.65 12.73 -16.71
CA VAL A 102 -14.40 12.51 -15.97
C VAL A 102 -14.69 12.43 -14.47
N VAL A 103 -15.42 13.41 -13.91
CA VAL A 103 -15.79 13.46 -12.49
C VAL A 103 -16.52 12.19 -12.06
N ARG A 104 -17.51 11.75 -12.83
CA ARG A 104 -18.27 10.51 -12.50
C ARG A 104 -17.35 9.30 -12.51
N ARG A 105 -16.50 9.15 -13.54
CA ARG A 105 -15.62 7.99 -13.70
C ARG A 105 -14.59 7.90 -12.59
N VAL A 106 -13.91 9.01 -12.29
CA VAL A 106 -12.94 9.06 -11.19
C VAL A 106 -13.60 8.78 -9.84
N ASN A 107 -14.73 9.44 -9.53
CA ASN A 107 -15.42 9.22 -8.27
C ASN A 107 -15.96 7.80 -8.13
N ALA A 108 -16.39 7.16 -9.23
CA ALA A 108 -16.80 5.76 -9.23
C ALA A 108 -15.61 4.84 -8.91
N ALA A 109 -14.44 5.07 -9.51
CA ALA A 109 -13.23 4.29 -9.24
C ALA A 109 -12.71 4.47 -7.80
N ILE A 110 -12.81 5.69 -7.23
CA ILE A 110 -12.49 5.93 -5.82
C ILE A 110 -13.47 5.18 -4.90
N ALA A 111 -14.77 5.24 -5.20
CA ALA A 111 -15.79 4.55 -4.42
C ALA A 111 -15.62 3.02 -4.48
N GLU A 112 -15.28 2.50 -5.65
CA GLU A 112 -14.96 1.07 -5.86
C GLU A 112 -13.75 0.65 -5.00
N TYR A 113 -12.66 1.40 -5.05
CA TYR A 113 -11.49 1.15 -4.21
C TYR A 113 -11.85 1.10 -2.72
N VAL A 114 -12.56 2.11 -2.21
CA VAL A 114 -12.98 2.16 -0.80
C VAL A 114 -13.90 0.99 -0.45
N SER A 115 -14.80 0.61 -1.36
CA SER A 115 -15.68 -0.56 -1.19
C SER A 115 -14.90 -1.87 -1.11
N GLN A 116 -13.88 -2.03 -1.97
CA GLN A 116 -13.00 -3.20 -1.94
C GLN A 116 -12.22 -3.29 -0.63
N GLU A 117 -11.70 -2.17 -0.11
CA GLU A 117 -11.02 -2.15 1.17
C GLU A 117 -11.95 -2.55 2.33
N LYS A 118 -13.19 -2.06 2.35
CA LYS A 118 -14.21 -2.49 3.33
C LYS A 118 -14.52 -3.99 3.22
N THR A 119 -14.60 -4.53 2.01
CA THR A 119 -14.90 -5.96 1.80
C THR A 119 -13.74 -6.85 2.26
N ARG A 120 -12.49 -6.45 2.00
CA ARG A 120 -11.30 -7.19 2.47
C ARG A 120 -11.18 -7.24 3.99
N THR A 121 -11.81 -6.31 4.67
CA THR A 121 -11.76 -6.17 6.14
C THR A 121 -13.03 -6.64 6.84
N ALA A 122 -13.74 -7.62 6.29
CA ALA A 122 -15.06 -8.06 6.75
C ALA A 122 -15.15 -8.43 8.25
N HIS A 123 -14.03 -8.71 8.92
CA HIS A 123 -13.98 -9.04 10.36
C HIS A 123 -12.98 -8.18 11.15
N GLU A 124 -12.52 -7.08 10.58
CA GLU A 124 -11.47 -6.22 11.12
C GLU A 124 -11.96 -4.78 11.23
N THR A 125 -11.39 -4.00 12.12
CA THR A 125 -11.59 -2.54 12.10
C THR A 125 -10.69 -1.93 11.01
N LEU A 126 -11.28 -1.14 10.12
CA LEU A 126 -10.58 -0.44 9.04
C LEU A 126 -10.44 1.04 9.39
N THR A 127 -9.22 1.55 9.34
CA THR A 127 -8.94 2.99 9.26
C THR A 127 -8.35 3.29 7.90
N LEU A 128 -9.00 4.12 7.08
CA LEU A 128 -8.52 4.54 5.78
C LEU A 128 -8.38 6.06 5.73
N THR A 129 -7.18 6.55 5.55
CA THR A 129 -6.85 7.98 5.51
C THR A 129 -6.36 8.34 4.11
N ALA A 130 -6.89 9.43 3.55
CA ALA A 130 -6.39 9.99 2.30
C ALA A 130 -5.19 10.91 2.58
N GLY A 131 -4.11 10.71 1.83
CA GLY A 131 -2.98 11.64 1.83
C GLY A 131 -3.26 12.92 1.04
N ASP A 132 -2.30 13.82 1.02
CA ASP A 132 -2.40 15.05 0.22
C ASP A 132 -2.51 14.70 -1.28
N PRO A 133 -3.59 15.12 -1.97
CA PRO A 133 -3.76 14.84 -3.38
C PRO A 133 -2.83 15.70 -4.23
N HIS A 134 -2.27 15.11 -5.29
CA HIS A 134 -1.67 15.89 -6.37
C HIS A 134 -2.70 16.06 -7.48
N VAL A 135 -3.13 17.30 -7.72
CA VAL A 135 -4.06 17.66 -8.79
C VAL A 135 -3.29 18.52 -9.79
N GLY A 136 -2.74 17.88 -10.80
CA GLY A 136 -2.06 18.56 -11.91
C GLY A 136 -3.05 19.05 -12.98
N ALA A 137 -2.50 19.57 -14.08
CA ALA A 137 -3.33 20.03 -15.19
C ALA A 137 -4.11 18.88 -15.87
N ARG A 138 -3.52 17.69 -15.91
CA ARG A 138 -4.06 16.51 -16.60
C ARG A 138 -3.99 15.22 -15.76
N VAL A 139 -3.43 15.27 -14.57
CA VAL A 139 -3.28 14.10 -13.68
C VAL A 139 -3.92 14.39 -12.34
N LEU A 140 -4.52 13.33 -11.78
CA LEU A 140 -4.87 13.25 -10.37
C LEU A 140 -4.12 12.06 -9.78
N ALA A 141 -3.35 12.29 -8.71
CA ALA A 141 -2.76 11.23 -7.94
C ALA A 141 -3.24 11.32 -6.48
N LEU A 142 -3.73 10.20 -5.98
CA LEU A 142 -4.27 10.04 -4.64
C LEU A 142 -3.49 8.94 -3.92
N SER A 143 -3.02 9.22 -2.71
CA SER A 143 -2.48 8.19 -1.82
C SER A 143 -3.46 7.90 -0.71
N PHE A 144 -3.43 6.65 -0.24
CA PHE A 144 -4.17 6.21 0.93
C PHE A 144 -3.21 5.52 1.89
N GLY A 145 -3.43 5.74 3.17
CA GLY A 145 -2.77 5.06 4.26
C GLY A 145 -3.78 4.65 5.30
N GLY A 146 -3.34 3.90 6.30
CA GLY A 146 -4.19 3.50 7.40
C GLY A 146 -3.83 2.13 7.94
N ASP A 147 -4.81 1.45 8.50
CA ASP A 147 -4.60 0.14 9.13
C ASP A 147 -5.87 -0.72 9.11
N ARG A 148 -5.63 -2.02 9.26
CA ARG A 148 -6.65 -3.03 9.55
C ARG A 148 -6.29 -3.68 10.88
N TYR A 149 -7.26 -3.76 11.76
CA TYR A 149 -7.07 -4.32 13.09
C TYR A 149 -8.01 -5.51 13.32
N PRO A 150 -7.50 -6.75 13.19
CA PRO A 150 -8.26 -7.94 13.55
C PRO A 150 -8.50 -7.99 15.06
N PRO A 151 -9.70 -8.37 15.53
CA PRO A 151 -9.97 -8.54 16.95
C PRO A 151 -8.98 -9.52 17.62
N GLY A 152 -8.31 -9.06 18.68
CA GLY A 152 -7.34 -9.87 19.40
C GLY A 152 -5.93 -9.92 18.81
N ALA A 153 -5.66 -9.24 17.72
CA ALA A 153 -4.30 -9.09 17.20
C ALA A 153 -3.45 -8.24 18.16
N ALA A 154 -2.15 -8.52 18.22
CA ALA A 154 -1.22 -7.76 19.04
C ALA A 154 -1.00 -6.32 18.51
N HIS A 155 -1.19 -6.11 17.22
CA HIS A 155 -1.01 -4.83 16.54
C HIS A 155 -1.82 -4.80 15.23
N PRO A 156 -2.18 -3.61 14.73
CA PRO A 156 -2.81 -3.45 13.42
C PRO A 156 -1.85 -3.81 12.28
N SER A 157 -2.39 -4.16 11.12
CA SER A 157 -1.67 -4.29 9.86
C SER A 157 -1.78 -2.99 9.09
N GLU A 158 -0.65 -2.35 8.81
CA GLU A 158 -0.63 -1.10 8.06
C GLU A 158 -1.01 -1.35 6.59
N LEU A 159 -1.70 -0.37 6.00
CA LEU A 159 -2.01 -0.35 4.58
C LEU A 159 -1.51 0.94 3.93
N ALA A 160 -1.08 0.84 2.69
CA ALA A 160 -0.79 1.98 1.85
C ALA A 160 -1.11 1.65 0.40
N SER A 161 -1.62 2.62 -0.35
CA SER A 161 -1.93 2.44 -1.76
C SER A 161 -1.93 3.76 -2.52
N GLY A 162 -1.94 3.66 -3.86
CA GLY A 162 -1.99 4.79 -4.77
C GLY A 162 -3.00 4.59 -5.89
N LEU A 163 -3.67 5.67 -6.27
CA LEU A 163 -4.50 5.75 -7.45
C LEU A 163 -4.04 6.93 -8.31
N VAL A 164 -3.83 6.68 -9.58
CA VAL A 164 -3.47 7.71 -10.57
C VAL A 164 -4.51 7.72 -11.68
N PHE A 165 -4.95 8.91 -12.09
CA PHE A 165 -5.98 9.09 -13.12
C PHE A 165 -5.53 10.10 -14.18
N ASP A 166 -5.83 9.83 -15.43
CA ASP A 166 -5.79 10.80 -16.52
C ASP A 166 -7.06 11.67 -16.47
N LEU A 167 -6.92 12.95 -16.17
CA LEU A 167 -8.06 13.88 -16.08
C LEU A 167 -8.64 14.30 -17.43
N ARG A 168 -8.11 13.80 -18.56
CA ARG A 168 -8.74 13.98 -19.88
C ARG A 168 -9.85 12.96 -20.09
N THR A 169 -9.69 11.75 -19.57
CA THR A 169 -10.61 10.63 -19.79
C THR A 169 -11.28 10.16 -18.50
N GLY A 170 -10.66 10.37 -17.35
CA GLY A 170 -11.05 9.84 -16.05
C GLY A 170 -10.62 8.38 -15.86
N ASP A 171 -9.79 7.83 -16.76
CA ASP A 171 -9.32 6.46 -16.64
C ASP A 171 -8.21 6.35 -15.61
N ARG A 172 -8.17 5.22 -14.91
CA ARG A 172 -7.07 4.87 -14.02
C ARG A 172 -5.83 4.55 -14.84
N VAL A 173 -4.68 5.06 -14.40
CA VAL A 173 -3.37 4.72 -14.96
C VAL A 173 -2.74 3.66 -14.09
N THR A 174 -2.44 2.50 -14.64
CA THR A 174 -1.73 1.40 -13.98
C THR A 174 -0.24 1.49 -14.28
N ILE A 175 0.59 0.71 -13.56
CA ILE A 175 2.03 0.71 -13.81
C ILE A 175 2.37 0.19 -15.21
N GLU A 176 1.56 -0.71 -15.76
CA GLU A 176 1.68 -1.26 -17.10
C GLU A 176 1.38 -0.19 -18.18
N ASP A 177 0.54 0.80 -17.85
CA ASP A 177 0.23 1.90 -18.76
C ASP A 177 1.34 2.94 -18.83
N VAL A 178 2.12 3.10 -17.76
CA VAL A 178 3.16 4.14 -17.65
C VAL A 178 4.24 3.97 -18.69
N PHE A 179 4.68 2.74 -18.96
CA PHE A 179 5.88 2.48 -19.75
C PHE A 179 5.58 1.99 -21.17
N THR A 180 6.44 2.36 -22.12
CA THR A 180 6.42 1.82 -23.48
C THR A 180 6.66 0.30 -23.46
N SER A 181 7.54 -0.16 -22.57
CA SER A 181 7.75 -1.55 -22.23
C SER A 181 7.73 -1.66 -20.71
N THR A 182 6.72 -2.33 -20.16
CA THR A 182 6.57 -2.53 -18.71
C THR A 182 7.82 -3.15 -18.12
N ASP A 183 8.33 -4.22 -18.73
CA ASP A 183 9.52 -4.92 -18.29
C ASP A 183 10.78 -4.02 -18.27
N ALA A 184 11.00 -3.19 -19.29
CA ALA A 184 12.11 -2.24 -19.31
C ALA A 184 11.93 -1.14 -18.24
N GLY A 185 10.71 -0.66 -18.02
CA GLY A 185 10.38 0.32 -16.99
C GLY A 185 10.64 -0.23 -15.58
N LEU A 186 10.14 -1.44 -15.30
CA LEU A 186 10.32 -2.08 -13.99
C LEU A 186 11.80 -2.37 -13.69
N ARG A 187 12.58 -2.85 -14.67
CA ARG A 187 14.04 -3.00 -14.51
C ARG A 187 14.77 -1.68 -14.28
N ARG A 188 14.21 -0.56 -14.66
CA ARG A 188 14.78 0.75 -14.35
C ARG A 188 14.36 1.25 -12.97
N LEU A 189 13.14 0.95 -12.52
CA LEU A 189 12.65 1.28 -11.17
C LEU A 189 13.40 0.51 -10.09
N GLU A 190 13.62 -0.78 -10.32
CA GLU A 190 14.17 -1.73 -9.35
C GLU A 190 15.44 -1.22 -8.64
N PRO A 191 16.55 -0.88 -9.33
CA PRO A 191 17.79 -0.48 -8.67
C PRO A 191 17.64 0.82 -7.86
N VAL A 192 16.77 1.75 -8.29
CA VAL A 192 16.53 3.01 -7.57
C VAL A 192 15.77 2.75 -6.28
N VAL A 193 14.71 1.92 -6.36
CA VAL A 193 13.89 1.57 -5.19
C VAL A 193 14.70 0.75 -4.21
N ARG A 194 15.45 -0.24 -4.68
CA ARG A 194 16.32 -1.08 -3.87
C ARG A 194 17.37 -0.25 -3.12
N ALA A 195 18.14 0.57 -3.82
CA ALA A 195 19.19 1.39 -3.22
C ALA A 195 18.64 2.33 -2.14
N GLU A 196 17.45 2.89 -2.35
CA GLU A 196 16.84 3.77 -1.35
C GLU A 196 16.36 2.99 -0.11
N LEU A 197 15.80 1.78 -0.28
CA LEU A 197 15.41 0.93 0.84
C LEU A 197 16.63 0.45 1.63
N GLU A 198 17.69 0.00 0.95
CA GLU A 198 18.94 -0.41 1.59
C GLU A 198 19.61 0.74 2.35
N ARG A 199 19.54 1.95 1.80
CA ARG A 199 20.03 3.16 2.50
C ARG A 199 19.25 3.45 3.78
N ARG A 200 17.93 3.25 3.79
CA ARG A 200 17.05 3.46 4.96
C ARG A 200 17.19 2.33 5.98
N PHE A 201 17.36 1.12 5.49
CA PHE A 201 17.32 -0.13 6.26
C PHE A 201 18.50 -1.03 5.90
N PRO A 202 19.75 -0.69 6.30
CA PRO A 202 20.94 -1.43 5.89
C PRO A 202 20.90 -2.92 6.25
N ASP A 203 20.25 -3.26 7.36
CA ASP A 203 20.08 -4.64 7.83
C ASP A 203 18.69 -5.21 7.51
N GLY A 204 17.89 -4.48 6.75
CA GLY A 204 16.53 -4.87 6.42
C GLY A 204 16.47 -5.85 5.26
N PRO A 205 15.53 -6.81 5.28
CA PRO A 205 15.28 -7.67 4.15
C PRO A 205 14.59 -6.87 3.03
N THR A 206 15.34 -6.59 1.97
CA THR A 206 14.80 -5.93 0.76
C THR A 206 14.61 -6.91 -0.40
N GLY A 207 15.02 -8.17 -0.20
CA GLY A 207 14.93 -9.20 -1.24
C GLY A 207 13.50 -9.53 -1.66
N GLY A 208 13.27 -9.64 -2.95
CA GLY A 208 12.00 -10.02 -3.56
C GLY A 208 10.98 -8.89 -3.70
N VAL A 209 10.90 -7.97 -2.73
CA VAL A 209 9.91 -6.87 -2.76
C VAL A 209 10.23 -5.79 -3.80
N THR A 210 11.49 -5.73 -4.26
CA THR A 210 11.94 -4.83 -5.31
C THR A 210 12.13 -5.51 -6.66
N ASP A 211 11.90 -6.81 -6.76
CA ASP A 211 12.02 -7.52 -8.03
C ASP A 211 11.16 -6.84 -9.10
N PRO A 212 11.63 -6.80 -10.37
CA PRO A 212 10.94 -6.07 -11.44
C PRO A 212 9.70 -6.83 -11.95
N LEU A 213 8.79 -7.12 -11.02
CA LEU A 213 7.51 -7.75 -11.25
C LEU A 213 6.38 -6.71 -11.14
N PRO A 214 5.40 -6.67 -12.03
CA PRO A 214 4.29 -5.70 -11.96
C PRO A 214 3.62 -5.66 -10.59
N ALA A 215 3.45 -6.82 -9.93
CA ALA A 215 2.82 -6.91 -8.61
C ALA A 215 3.52 -6.05 -7.54
N ASN A 216 4.84 -5.92 -7.59
CA ASN A 216 5.64 -5.13 -6.64
C ASN A 216 5.52 -3.61 -6.85
N TYR A 217 4.99 -3.17 -8.00
CA TYR A 217 4.93 -1.77 -8.40
C TYR A 217 3.50 -1.27 -8.68
N GLN A 218 2.49 -2.06 -8.34
CA GLN A 218 1.07 -1.68 -8.55
C GLN A 218 0.66 -0.48 -7.70
N GLN A 219 1.30 -0.28 -6.56
CA GLN A 219 1.01 0.83 -5.68
C GLN A 219 1.98 1.97 -5.95
N PHE A 220 1.49 3.00 -6.59
CA PHE A 220 2.28 4.20 -6.89
C PHE A 220 1.41 5.44 -6.98
N VAL A 221 2.04 6.59 -6.83
CA VAL A 221 1.51 7.91 -7.17
C VAL A 221 2.52 8.69 -7.99
N VAL A 222 2.10 9.80 -8.54
CA VAL A 222 2.98 10.69 -9.31
C VAL A 222 2.89 12.12 -8.80
N ASN A 223 3.97 12.87 -9.01
CA ASN A 223 4.03 14.30 -8.77
C ASN A 223 5.02 14.93 -9.78
N PRO A 224 5.18 16.26 -9.84
CA PRO A 224 6.09 16.91 -10.78
C PRO A 224 7.56 16.47 -10.68
N LYS A 225 7.99 15.90 -9.54
CA LYS A 225 9.37 15.44 -9.33
C LYS A 225 9.62 14.03 -9.86
N GLY A 226 8.59 13.16 -9.85
CA GLY A 226 8.78 11.77 -10.26
C GLY A 226 7.59 10.87 -9.96
N LEU A 227 7.83 9.58 -10.18
CA LEU A 227 6.97 8.49 -9.80
C LEU A 227 7.34 8.05 -8.38
N VAL A 228 6.36 7.96 -7.49
CA VAL A 228 6.55 7.52 -6.11
C VAL A 228 6.03 6.10 -5.99
N VAL A 229 6.93 5.13 -5.89
CA VAL A 229 6.59 3.72 -5.64
C VAL A 229 6.23 3.56 -4.16
N ILE A 230 5.12 2.89 -3.87
CA ILE A 230 4.70 2.53 -2.52
C ILE A 230 4.94 1.03 -2.34
N VAL A 231 5.99 0.69 -1.61
CA VAL A 231 6.37 -0.69 -1.32
C VAL A 231 5.63 -1.17 -0.08
N THR A 232 4.74 -2.15 -0.24
CA THR A 232 3.82 -2.61 0.82
C THR A 232 4.24 -3.95 1.44
N GLU A 233 4.98 -4.79 0.71
CA GLU A 233 5.33 -6.15 1.11
C GLU A 233 6.61 -6.23 1.97
N LEU A 234 6.90 -5.18 2.74
CA LEU A 234 8.00 -5.16 3.69
C LEU A 234 7.62 -5.84 5.01
N PRO A 235 8.61 -6.31 5.79
CA PRO A 235 8.35 -6.78 7.15
C PRO A 235 7.57 -5.75 7.94
N HIS A 236 6.61 -6.22 8.74
CA HIS A 236 5.69 -5.37 9.50
C HIS A 236 6.38 -4.27 10.32
N VAL A 237 7.57 -4.57 10.88
CA VAL A 237 8.36 -3.60 11.67
C VAL A 237 8.80 -2.39 10.85
N LEU A 238 8.87 -2.50 9.53
CA LEU A 238 9.27 -1.41 8.62
C LEU A 238 8.07 -0.64 8.08
N GLY A 239 6.91 -1.28 8.05
CA GLY A 239 5.70 -0.74 7.44
C GLY A 239 5.84 -0.44 5.94
N PRO A 240 4.79 0.07 5.29
CA PRO A 240 4.86 0.52 3.91
C PRO A 240 5.84 1.67 3.72
N GLN A 241 6.61 1.65 2.62
CA GLN A 241 7.62 2.66 2.32
C GLN A 241 7.34 3.33 0.97
N SER A 242 7.47 4.66 0.92
CA SER A 242 7.36 5.43 -0.32
C SER A 242 8.73 5.83 -0.83
N VAL A 243 9.03 5.52 -2.08
CA VAL A 243 10.31 5.82 -2.74
C VAL A 243 10.05 6.67 -3.98
N LEU A 244 10.63 7.87 -4.00
CA LEU A 244 10.59 8.74 -5.18
C LEU A 244 11.62 8.29 -6.21
N VAL A 245 11.16 8.00 -7.42
CA VAL A 245 11.99 7.79 -8.60
C VAL A 245 11.86 9.02 -9.49
N PRO A 246 12.91 9.84 -9.65
CA PRO A 246 12.87 11.06 -10.45
C PRO A 246 12.51 10.78 -11.91
N TRP A 247 11.74 11.67 -12.55
CA TRP A 247 11.38 11.53 -13.96
C TRP A 247 12.61 11.43 -14.88
N SER A 248 13.73 12.11 -14.54
CA SER A 248 14.99 12.01 -15.29
C SER A 248 15.58 10.59 -15.30
N SER A 249 15.29 9.78 -14.29
CA SER A 249 15.69 8.36 -14.27
C SER A 249 14.84 7.50 -15.22
N LEU A 250 13.69 7.99 -15.66
CA LEU A 250 12.71 7.27 -16.47
C LEU A 250 12.60 7.84 -17.90
N ASP A 251 13.52 8.75 -18.29
CA ASP A 251 13.51 9.36 -19.62
C ASP A 251 13.62 8.32 -20.73
N GLY A 252 12.78 8.47 -21.75
CA GLY A 252 12.69 7.55 -22.88
C GLY A 252 11.93 6.24 -22.60
N LEU A 253 11.51 5.98 -21.36
CA LEU A 253 10.78 4.76 -20.99
C LEU A 253 9.29 5.02 -20.80
N VAL A 254 8.91 6.21 -20.34
CA VAL A 254 7.51 6.60 -20.18
C VAL A 254 6.86 6.76 -21.54
N ARG A 255 5.63 6.24 -21.69
CA ARG A 255 4.85 6.41 -22.93
C ARG A 255 4.71 7.89 -23.27
N PRO A 256 5.00 8.31 -24.51
CA PRO A 256 4.98 9.72 -24.88
C PRO A 256 3.65 10.42 -24.59
N GLU A 257 2.52 9.74 -24.81
CA GLU A 257 1.16 10.24 -24.57
C GLU A 257 0.84 10.45 -23.09
N LEU A 258 1.54 9.78 -22.18
CA LEU A 258 1.40 9.94 -20.74
C LEU A 258 2.47 10.82 -20.11
N ALA A 259 3.61 11.01 -20.76
CA ALA A 259 4.74 11.74 -20.20
C ALA A 259 4.38 13.18 -19.80
N GLU A 260 3.60 13.89 -20.63
CA GLU A 260 3.11 15.24 -20.32
C GLU A 260 2.03 15.25 -19.24
N ILE A 261 1.21 14.17 -19.17
CA ILE A 261 0.12 14.03 -18.22
C ILE A 261 0.70 13.82 -16.84
N LEU A 262 1.55 12.82 -16.70
CA LEU A 262 2.07 12.38 -15.40
C LEU A 262 3.01 13.40 -14.75
N ARG A 263 3.60 14.31 -15.56
CA ARG A 263 4.50 15.37 -15.09
C ARG A 263 3.78 16.71 -14.84
N SER A 264 2.48 16.80 -15.09
CA SER A 264 1.69 18.03 -15.02
C SER A 264 1.32 18.50 -13.61
#